data_e17fe936475e21eb8810cf8c365d646a
#
_entry.id   e17fe936475e21eb8810cf8c365d646a
#
_cell.length_a   1.000
_cell.length_b   1.000
_cell.length_c   1.000
_cell.angle_alpha   90.00
_cell.angle_beta   90.00
_cell.angle_gamma   90.00
#
_symmetry.space_group_name_H-M   'P 1'
#
loop_
_entity.id
_entity.type
_entity.pdbx_description
1 polymer ?
#
loop_
_entity_poly.entity_id
_entity_poly.type
_entity_poly.pdbx_seq_one_letter_code
_entity_poly.pdbx_strand_id
1 'polypeptide(L)'
;MNSSSAVYSCFTIDSSGSLDLDDAFSVTREEEGWRIRCCIADVSSIERGSPLEAAARKNVVSVYSGDALRKAMLPDEKVAERLSLLPENSGQSVMGVTFLLKLDCSGNAECSDVVVERASLSHRGRFSQKDISKILKDASHSLHVEIKSYYDLAIRLMRQRMSNLGVNVEKRSDVYVDSSGTFRPMRPQDEDVSGYIIVQEIMIATNMVLSIWALRQGVPVLFRNHIERRDQTGDVVSLADMPFTKLHDMGQAFLSATNQGHIALQAPAYGWFTSPLRRFVDFVNQHNIMAYLDGVVVFPYAGGKPMRELAAEIEQHLGSVDDHYKLQMKKRVARILENDKPQGFRHLTDNVLLRVVDEAFKAEVYPKGLLEECARRMKSDNASLRFHHACLAGSPDWQLVAMKDIAMRPVRAVSVVSSIGVNDSVLDVEFHDIPSNPGNGLLGQSVTLLSGPITKIERQGFGRSKAIAKQCAAMRMVVEYYDVPDGVGVASGVASFISQAESSGSQKQANKTPVKKGFLEMPSDGNFKGKMLEFCQKSKVSAPKAVVRKVEEGVNVEHSIELTFSFKEKTLTAQGKGSTIKAAEKIAYKSLIQSLFPEI
;
A
#
# COMPACT_ATOMS: atom_id res chain seq x y z
N MET A 1 34.07 -26.61 27.46
CA MET A 1 33.75 -27.24 26.18
C MET A 1 33.70 -26.12 25.15
N ASN A 2 34.63 -26.11 24.19
CA ASN A 2 34.59 -25.13 23.09
C ASN A 2 33.40 -25.49 22.18
N SER A 3 32.22 -24.93 22.46
CA SER A 3 31.16 -24.92 21.45
C SER A 3 31.62 -23.98 20.35
N SER A 4 31.89 -24.51 19.16
CA SER A 4 32.12 -23.67 17.99
C SER A 4 30.87 -22.79 17.84
N SER A 5 31.04 -21.48 17.97
CA SER A 5 29.97 -20.50 17.74
C SER A 5 29.34 -20.78 16.36
N ALA A 6 28.01 -20.80 16.27
CA ALA A 6 27.31 -20.99 15.00
C ALA A 6 27.71 -19.87 14.01
N VAL A 7 27.92 -20.24 12.76
CA VAL A 7 28.27 -19.27 11.68
C VAL A 7 27.07 -19.09 10.76
N TYR A 8 26.58 -17.87 10.65
CA TYR A 8 25.46 -17.51 9.80
C TYR A 8 25.94 -16.81 8.55
N SER A 9 25.64 -17.40 7.40
CA SER A 9 26.02 -16.86 6.09
C SER A 9 24.85 -16.03 5.52
N CYS A 10 24.96 -14.69 5.61
CA CYS A 10 23.85 -13.77 5.36
C CYS A 10 24.26 -12.57 4.48
N PHE A 11 23.24 -11.92 3.90
CA PHE A 11 23.36 -10.64 3.16
C PHE A 11 22.82 -9.49 4.00
N THR A 12 23.32 -8.27 3.77
CA THR A 12 22.65 -7.02 4.18
C THR A 12 21.96 -6.39 2.98
N ILE A 13 20.77 -5.81 3.20
CA ILE A 13 20.01 -5.05 2.18
C ILE A 13 19.62 -3.71 2.78
N ASP A 14 20.37 -2.66 2.42
CA ASP A 14 20.21 -1.32 2.97
C ASP A 14 20.39 -0.24 1.88
N SER A 15 20.17 1.04 2.24
CA SER A 15 20.55 2.12 1.32
C SER A 15 22.06 2.16 1.12
N SER A 16 22.51 2.54 -0.06
CA SER A 16 23.93 2.49 -0.45
C SER A 16 24.84 3.33 0.46
N GLY A 17 24.30 4.36 1.10
CA GLY A 17 25.03 5.28 2.00
C GLY A 17 24.92 4.93 3.48
N SER A 18 24.17 3.90 3.89
CA SER A 18 24.00 3.54 5.31
C SER A 18 25.31 3.00 5.89
N LEU A 19 25.68 3.46 7.09
CA LEU A 19 26.83 2.97 7.84
C LEU A 19 26.41 2.17 9.07
N ASP A 20 25.15 2.23 9.45
CA ASP A 20 24.53 1.55 10.58
C ASP A 20 23.70 0.35 10.11
N LEU A 21 24.40 -0.71 9.67
CA LEU A 21 23.77 -1.95 9.22
C LEU A 21 23.42 -2.79 10.44
N ASP A 22 22.15 -2.82 10.79
CA ASP A 22 21.66 -3.48 12.00
C ASP A 22 21.39 -4.97 11.80
N ASP A 23 20.97 -5.38 10.59
CA ASP A 23 20.50 -6.72 10.30
C ASP A 23 21.08 -7.29 9.01
N ALA A 24 21.30 -8.60 9.04
CA ALA A 24 21.61 -9.40 7.86
C ALA A 24 20.79 -10.70 7.91
N PHE A 25 20.42 -11.24 6.78
CA PHE A 25 19.60 -12.45 6.75
C PHE A 25 19.86 -13.33 5.54
N SER A 26 19.42 -14.58 5.65
CA SER A 26 19.28 -15.51 4.54
C SER A 26 17.98 -16.30 4.66
N VAL A 27 17.44 -16.71 3.53
CA VAL A 27 16.22 -17.52 3.44
C VAL A 27 16.51 -18.73 2.57
N THR A 28 16.26 -19.91 3.10
CA THR A 28 16.45 -21.16 2.37
C THR A 28 15.12 -21.88 2.24
N ARG A 29 14.73 -22.26 1.04
CA ARG A 29 13.53 -23.07 0.82
C ARG A 29 13.82 -24.52 1.28
N GLU A 30 12.98 -25.04 2.18
CA GLU A 30 12.98 -26.43 2.64
C GLU A 30 11.66 -27.11 2.20
N GLU A 31 11.58 -28.44 2.34
CA GLU A 31 10.37 -29.18 1.94
C GLU A 31 9.10 -28.66 2.63
N GLU A 32 9.21 -28.37 3.94
CA GLU A 32 8.08 -27.93 4.75
C GLU A 32 7.86 -26.42 4.81
N GLY A 33 8.77 -25.61 4.32
CA GLY A 33 8.66 -24.16 4.47
C GLY A 33 9.91 -23.38 4.03
N TRP A 34 10.18 -22.31 4.74
CA TRP A 34 11.36 -21.47 4.54
C TRP A 34 12.13 -21.38 5.84
N ARG A 35 13.39 -21.80 5.82
CA ARG A 35 14.35 -21.58 6.91
C ARG A 35 14.89 -20.17 6.82
N ILE A 36 14.59 -19.35 7.82
CA ILE A 36 15.07 -17.97 7.92
C ILE A 36 16.20 -17.95 8.96
N ARG A 37 17.31 -17.32 8.61
CA ARG A 37 18.43 -17.02 9.52
C ARG A 37 18.65 -15.51 9.50
N CYS A 38 18.60 -14.90 10.67
CA CYS A 38 18.87 -13.48 10.83
C CYS A 38 20.07 -13.28 11.77
N CYS A 39 20.91 -12.33 11.42
CA CYS A 39 21.97 -11.80 12.27
C CYS A 39 21.58 -10.38 12.66
N ILE A 40 21.58 -10.08 13.94
CA ILE A 40 21.35 -8.72 14.45
C ILE A 40 22.63 -8.24 15.11
N ALA A 41 23.07 -7.02 14.82
CA ALA A 41 24.27 -6.39 15.38
C ALA A 41 24.27 -6.51 16.90
N ASP A 42 25.37 -7.03 17.48
CA ASP A 42 25.46 -7.29 18.92
C ASP A 42 25.92 -6.06 19.67
N VAL A 43 25.00 -5.36 20.34
CA VAL A 43 25.27 -4.19 21.17
C VAL A 43 25.54 -4.54 22.64
N SER A 44 25.49 -5.81 23.02
CA SER A 44 25.63 -6.24 24.43
C SER A 44 27.01 -5.93 25.06
N SER A 45 28.01 -5.62 24.24
CA SER A 45 29.30 -5.13 24.69
C SER A 45 29.29 -3.70 25.25
N ILE A 46 28.20 -2.94 25.03
CA ILE A 46 28.03 -1.61 25.62
C ILE A 46 27.40 -1.80 27.00
N GLU A 47 28.16 -1.62 28.04
CA GLU A 47 27.72 -1.85 29.41
C GLU A 47 26.59 -0.90 29.81
N ARG A 48 25.59 -1.42 30.54
CA ARG A 48 24.54 -0.61 31.17
C ARG A 48 25.17 0.34 32.20
N GLY A 49 24.74 1.60 32.18
CA GLY A 49 25.28 2.67 33.04
C GLY A 49 26.57 3.30 32.49
N SER A 50 27.09 2.82 31.35
CA SER A 50 28.21 3.49 30.67
C SER A 50 27.76 4.86 30.09
N PRO A 51 28.72 5.79 29.87
CA PRO A 51 28.38 7.07 29.20
C PRO A 51 27.74 6.90 27.84
N LEU A 52 28.09 5.84 27.10
CA LEU A 52 27.54 5.55 25.77
C LEU A 52 26.10 5.04 25.86
N GLU A 53 25.78 4.15 26.80
CA GLU A 53 24.40 3.72 27.08
C GLU A 53 23.54 4.89 27.51
N ALA A 54 24.03 5.75 28.43
CA ALA A 54 23.32 6.92 28.88
C ALA A 54 23.01 7.91 27.72
N ALA A 55 23.97 8.05 26.78
CA ALA A 55 23.76 8.86 25.57
C ALA A 55 22.74 8.22 24.63
N ALA A 56 22.81 6.90 24.41
CA ALA A 56 21.82 6.16 23.60
C ALA A 56 20.41 6.28 24.19
N ARG A 57 20.27 6.12 25.50
CA ARG A 57 19.00 6.28 26.24
C ARG A 57 18.43 7.69 26.10
N LYS A 58 19.27 8.73 26.16
CA LYS A 58 18.87 10.13 25.95
C LYS A 58 18.44 10.39 24.51
N ASN A 59 19.14 9.80 23.53
CA ASN A 59 18.86 10.01 22.11
C ASN A 59 17.64 9.21 21.64
N VAL A 60 17.38 8.04 22.21
CA VAL A 60 16.31 7.07 21.98
C VAL A 60 16.29 6.49 20.56
N VAL A 61 16.49 7.31 19.53
CA VAL A 61 16.46 6.88 18.13
C VAL A 61 17.39 7.74 17.28
N SER A 62 18.02 7.13 16.28
CA SER A 62 18.76 7.87 15.26
C SER A 62 17.81 8.66 14.36
N VAL A 63 18.19 9.88 14.04
CA VAL A 63 17.37 10.84 13.27
C VAL A 63 17.98 11.02 11.90
N TYR A 64 17.19 10.78 10.85
CA TYR A 64 17.61 10.88 9.45
C TYR A 64 16.89 12.02 8.71
N SER A 65 17.49 12.49 7.63
CA SER A 65 16.86 13.41 6.67
C SER A 65 17.10 12.84 5.26
N GLY A 66 16.12 12.13 4.73
CA GLY A 66 16.34 11.19 3.64
C GLY A 66 17.28 10.09 4.12
N ASP A 67 18.31 9.76 3.33
CA ASP A 67 19.31 8.74 3.69
C ASP A 67 20.46 9.31 4.56
N ALA A 68 20.48 10.61 4.84
CA ALA A 68 21.54 11.24 5.63
C ALA A 68 21.25 11.17 7.12
N LEU A 69 22.14 10.57 7.89
CA LEU A 69 22.12 10.58 9.35
C LEU A 69 22.34 12.01 9.88
N ARG A 70 21.41 12.49 10.71
CA ARG A 70 21.45 13.83 11.34
C ARG A 70 21.86 13.77 12.79
N LYS A 71 21.45 12.74 13.49
CA LYS A 71 21.77 12.50 14.88
C LYS A 71 21.79 11.01 15.12
N ALA A 72 22.91 10.46 15.51
CA ALA A 72 23.03 9.06 15.86
C ALA A 72 22.44 8.79 17.25
N MET A 73 21.79 7.66 17.45
CA MET A 73 21.44 7.16 18.77
C MET A 73 22.72 6.84 19.56
N LEU A 74 23.66 6.12 18.94
CA LEU A 74 24.99 5.87 19.45
C LEU A 74 25.93 6.97 18.89
N PRO A 75 26.33 7.96 19.70
CA PRO A 75 27.09 9.11 19.20
C PRO A 75 28.59 8.81 18.96
N ASP A 76 29.06 7.64 19.38
CA ASP A 76 30.44 7.21 19.11
C ASP A 76 30.50 6.47 17.76
N GLU A 77 30.95 7.18 16.71
CA GLU A 77 31.03 6.66 15.34
C GLU A 77 31.90 5.41 15.25
N LYS A 78 33.02 5.35 15.96
CA LYS A 78 33.93 4.19 15.94
C LYS A 78 33.30 2.95 16.56
N VAL A 79 32.50 3.11 17.61
CA VAL A 79 31.77 2.00 18.21
C VAL A 79 30.64 1.58 17.26
N ALA A 80 29.91 2.54 16.68
CA ALA A 80 28.84 2.24 15.73
C ALA A 80 29.39 1.50 14.49
N GLU A 81 30.48 1.97 13.89
CA GLU A 81 31.16 1.29 12.77
C GLU A 81 31.60 -0.14 13.12
N ARG A 82 32.20 -0.35 14.29
CA ARG A 82 32.66 -1.67 14.73
C ARG A 82 31.52 -2.66 14.94
N LEU A 83 30.36 -2.20 15.39
CA LEU A 83 29.22 -3.04 15.68
C LEU A 83 28.33 -3.24 14.44
N SER A 84 28.43 -2.36 13.45
CA SER A 84 27.69 -2.44 12.22
C SER A 84 28.04 -3.70 11.41
N LEU A 85 27.04 -4.32 10.77
CA LEU A 85 27.20 -5.51 9.94
C LEU A 85 27.80 -5.17 8.56
N LEU A 86 28.86 -4.38 8.56
CA LEU A 86 29.61 -4.06 7.35
C LEU A 86 30.39 -5.28 6.83
N PRO A 87 30.62 -5.42 5.51
CA PRO A 87 31.37 -6.56 4.95
C PRO A 87 32.75 -6.76 5.58
N GLU A 88 33.46 -5.67 5.90
CA GLU A 88 34.77 -5.67 6.57
C GLU A 88 34.72 -6.22 8.00
N ASN A 89 33.57 -6.20 8.64
CA ASN A 89 33.32 -6.75 9.96
C ASN A 89 32.88 -8.23 9.93
N SER A 90 33.03 -8.92 8.81
CA SER A 90 32.71 -10.35 8.70
C SER A 90 33.47 -11.17 9.77
N GLY A 91 32.76 -12.08 10.42
CA GLY A 91 33.28 -12.85 11.54
C GLY A 91 32.94 -12.27 12.92
N GLN A 92 32.35 -11.07 12.97
CA GLN A 92 31.93 -10.47 14.26
C GLN A 92 30.81 -11.26 14.95
N SER A 93 30.75 -11.10 16.29
CA SER A 93 29.62 -11.62 17.10
C SER A 93 28.32 -10.93 16.76
N VAL A 94 27.26 -11.72 16.66
CA VAL A 94 25.91 -11.26 16.40
C VAL A 94 24.92 -12.01 17.27
N MET A 95 23.74 -11.44 17.49
CA MET A 95 22.57 -12.19 17.93
C MET A 95 22.00 -12.94 16.72
N GLY A 96 22.18 -14.26 16.70
CA GLY A 96 21.66 -15.15 15.67
C GLY A 96 20.23 -15.59 16.00
N VAL A 97 19.36 -15.54 15.01
CA VAL A 97 17.97 -16.01 15.10
C VAL A 97 17.69 -16.93 13.92
N THR A 98 17.30 -18.16 14.20
CA THR A 98 16.87 -19.13 13.18
C THR A 98 15.45 -19.60 13.48
N PHE A 99 14.62 -19.71 12.45
CA PHE A 99 13.30 -20.30 12.56
C PHE A 99 12.85 -20.88 11.22
N LEU A 100 11.94 -21.86 11.29
CA LEU A 100 11.23 -22.37 10.13
C LEU A 100 9.88 -21.70 10.03
N LEU A 101 9.60 -21.06 8.89
CA LEU A 101 8.33 -20.43 8.58
C LEU A 101 7.57 -21.30 7.59
N LYS A 102 6.40 -21.77 8.00
CA LYS A 102 5.45 -22.54 7.18
C LYS A 102 4.26 -21.66 6.83
N LEU A 103 3.69 -21.85 5.66
CA LEU A 103 2.42 -21.24 5.27
C LEU A 103 1.41 -22.37 5.09
N ASP A 104 0.28 -22.27 5.79
CA ASP A 104 -0.83 -23.22 5.61
C ASP A 104 -1.53 -23.03 4.25
N CYS A 105 -2.53 -23.86 3.97
CA CYS A 105 -3.30 -23.78 2.71
C CYS A 105 -4.09 -22.47 2.55
N SER A 106 -4.33 -21.76 3.66
CA SER A 106 -4.94 -20.42 3.68
C SER A 106 -3.90 -19.30 3.65
N GLY A 107 -2.60 -19.65 3.66
CA GLY A 107 -1.49 -18.70 3.65
C GLY A 107 -1.09 -18.16 5.03
N ASN A 108 -1.70 -18.63 6.14
CA ASN A 108 -1.31 -18.18 7.46
C ASN A 108 0.10 -18.68 7.80
N ALA A 109 0.88 -17.78 8.39
CA ALA A 109 2.26 -18.07 8.76
C ALA A 109 2.33 -18.73 10.15
N GLU A 110 3.00 -19.86 10.21
CA GLU A 110 3.38 -20.53 11.45
C GLU A 110 4.90 -20.59 11.55
N CYS A 111 5.44 -20.25 12.72
CA CYS A 111 6.88 -20.29 12.98
C CYS A 111 7.19 -21.39 13.98
N SER A 112 8.14 -22.27 13.62
CA SER A 112 8.64 -23.37 14.45
C SER A 112 10.17 -23.39 14.45
N ASP A 113 10.76 -24.33 15.19
CA ASP A 113 12.22 -24.57 15.29
C ASP A 113 13.00 -23.27 15.57
N VAL A 114 12.50 -22.49 16.53
CA VAL A 114 13.10 -21.20 16.89
C VAL A 114 14.36 -21.43 17.73
N VAL A 115 15.47 -20.97 17.20
CA VAL A 115 16.77 -20.93 17.91
C VAL A 115 17.23 -19.48 17.98
N VAL A 116 17.57 -19.05 19.20
CA VAL A 116 18.20 -17.75 19.45
C VAL A 116 19.52 -18.03 20.14
N GLU A 117 20.61 -17.55 19.58
CA GLU A 117 21.96 -17.89 20.04
C GLU A 117 23.00 -16.79 19.75
N ARG A 118 24.12 -16.83 20.40
CA ARG A 118 25.32 -16.09 19.94
C ARG A 118 25.87 -16.79 18.71
N ALA A 119 26.01 -16.04 17.63
CA ALA A 119 26.55 -16.53 16.37
C ALA A 119 27.65 -15.59 15.85
N SER A 120 28.29 -15.96 14.77
CA SER A 120 29.15 -15.08 14.00
C SER A 120 28.61 -14.91 12.59
N LEU A 121 28.75 -13.70 12.04
CA LEU A 121 28.32 -13.39 10.69
C LEU A 121 29.39 -13.74 9.67
N SER A 122 29.07 -14.61 8.71
CA SER A 122 29.81 -14.75 7.46
C SER A 122 29.11 -13.88 6.39
N HIS A 123 29.68 -12.72 6.12
CA HIS A 123 29.04 -11.75 5.24
C HIS A 123 29.13 -12.18 3.78
N ARG A 124 27.98 -12.37 3.10
CA ARG A 124 27.90 -12.82 1.69
C ARG A 124 27.88 -11.69 0.67
N GLY A 125 27.56 -10.48 1.10
CA GLY A 125 27.46 -9.31 0.24
C GLY A 125 26.51 -8.27 0.79
N ARG A 126 26.77 -7.02 0.46
CA ARG A 126 25.93 -5.87 0.76
C ARG A 126 25.20 -5.43 -0.51
N PHE A 127 23.91 -5.32 -0.46
CA PHE A 127 23.06 -4.90 -1.57
C PHE A 127 22.28 -3.65 -1.23
N SER A 128 22.14 -2.77 -2.21
CA SER A 128 21.15 -1.69 -2.15
C SER A 128 19.80 -2.16 -2.68
N GLN A 129 18.76 -1.37 -2.41
CA GLN A 129 17.42 -1.60 -2.98
C GLN A 129 17.46 -1.70 -4.52
N LYS A 130 18.32 -0.86 -5.16
CA LYS A 130 18.53 -0.88 -6.61
C LYS A 130 19.18 -2.16 -7.11
N ASP A 131 20.11 -2.71 -6.33
CA ASP A 131 20.77 -3.96 -6.70
C ASP A 131 19.79 -5.12 -6.63
N ILE A 132 18.94 -5.18 -5.61
CA ILE A 132 17.86 -6.17 -5.51
C ILE A 132 16.93 -6.10 -6.72
N SER A 133 16.49 -4.89 -7.11
CA SER A 133 15.67 -4.71 -8.30
C SER A 133 16.35 -5.18 -9.60
N LYS A 134 17.67 -4.94 -9.74
CA LYS A 134 18.44 -5.44 -10.90
C LYS A 134 18.52 -6.96 -10.91
N ILE A 135 18.86 -7.57 -9.75
CA ILE A 135 18.94 -9.03 -9.61
C ILE A 135 17.59 -9.69 -9.96
N LEU A 136 16.46 -9.12 -9.52
CA LEU A 136 15.13 -9.64 -9.81
C LEU A 136 14.75 -9.52 -11.31
N LYS A 137 15.31 -8.55 -12.03
CA LYS A 137 15.07 -8.35 -13.47
C LYS A 137 15.97 -9.20 -14.36
N ASP A 138 17.12 -9.62 -13.85
CA ASP A 138 18.12 -10.38 -14.61
C ASP A 138 18.11 -11.85 -14.22
N ALA A 139 17.38 -12.68 -14.97
CA ALA A 139 17.30 -14.12 -14.75
C ALA A 139 18.65 -14.86 -14.90
N SER A 140 19.66 -14.23 -15.53
CA SER A 140 21.00 -14.80 -15.67
C SER A 140 21.92 -14.52 -14.46
N HIS A 141 21.52 -13.62 -13.57
CA HIS A 141 22.30 -13.27 -12.40
C HIS A 141 22.39 -14.44 -11.43
N SER A 142 23.59 -14.74 -10.91
CA SER A 142 23.86 -15.90 -10.04
C SER A 142 22.98 -15.97 -8.78
N LEU A 143 22.54 -14.83 -8.28
CA LEU A 143 21.67 -14.72 -7.11
C LEU A 143 20.17 -14.58 -7.45
N HIS A 144 19.80 -14.60 -8.75
CA HIS A 144 18.41 -14.36 -9.16
C HIS A 144 17.42 -15.32 -8.49
N VAL A 145 17.70 -16.62 -8.53
CA VAL A 145 16.82 -17.65 -7.98
C VAL A 145 16.65 -17.48 -6.47
N GLU A 146 17.75 -17.19 -5.76
CA GLU A 146 17.75 -17.00 -4.33
C GLU A 146 16.96 -15.75 -3.93
N ILE A 147 17.27 -14.59 -4.49
CA ILE A 147 16.60 -13.32 -4.18
C ILE A 147 15.13 -13.34 -4.61
N LYS A 148 14.82 -14.02 -5.71
CA LYS A 148 13.43 -14.23 -6.13
C LYS A 148 12.64 -15.06 -5.10
N SER A 149 13.25 -16.09 -4.52
CA SER A 149 12.63 -16.88 -3.44
C SER A 149 12.33 -16.00 -2.21
N TYR A 150 13.25 -15.08 -1.85
CA TYR A 150 13.02 -14.12 -0.76
C TYR A 150 11.84 -13.19 -1.05
N TYR A 151 11.80 -12.66 -2.27
CA TYR A 151 10.72 -11.77 -2.71
C TYR A 151 9.37 -12.49 -2.75
N ASP A 152 9.33 -13.71 -3.28
CA ASP A 152 8.11 -14.51 -3.37
C ASP A 152 7.56 -14.85 -1.96
N LEU A 153 8.43 -15.15 -1.00
CA LEU A 153 8.04 -15.31 0.40
C LEU A 153 7.49 -14.00 0.98
N ALA A 154 8.22 -12.91 0.84
CA ALA A 154 7.84 -11.62 1.38
C ALA A 154 6.48 -11.13 0.85
N ILE A 155 6.24 -11.30 -0.46
CA ILE A 155 4.93 -10.97 -1.07
C ILE A 155 3.80 -11.85 -0.50
N ARG A 156 4.05 -13.14 -0.23
CA ARG A 156 3.04 -14.01 0.39
C ARG A 156 2.69 -13.56 1.80
N LEU A 157 3.69 -13.25 2.62
CA LEU A 157 3.50 -12.74 3.99
C LEU A 157 2.72 -11.42 3.99
N MET A 158 3.12 -10.48 3.15
CA MET A 158 2.45 -9.20 3.00
C MET A 158 0.99 -9.39 2.58
N ARG A 159 0.72 -10.20 1.54
CA ARG A 159 -0.63 -10.47 1.06
C ARG A 159 -1.52 -11.06 2.12
N GLN A 160 -1.01 -12.05 2.85
CA GLN A 160 -1.76 -12.69 3.94
C GLN A 160 -2.13 -11.69 5.03
N ARG A 161 -1.16 -10.91 5.48
CA ARG A 161 -1.40 -9.89 6.51
C ARG A 161 -2.44 -8.87 6.05
N MET A 162 -2.36 -8.40 4.82
CA MET A 162 -3.31 -7.44 4.25
C MET A 162 -4.69 -8.04 4.06
N SER A 163 -4.77 -9.32 3.62
CA SER A 163 -6.04 -10.05 3.50
C SER A 163 -6.74 -10.18 4.85
N ASN A 164 -6.00 -10.50 5.92
CA ASN A 164 -6.55 -10.60 7.27
C ASN A 164 -7.06 -9.24 7.80
N LEU A 165 -6.55 -8.14 7.27
CA LEU A 165 -7.04 -6.78 7.54
C LEU A 165 -8.23 -6.38 6.64
N GLY A 166 -8.76 -7.28 5.81
CA GLY A 166 -9.82 -7.00 4.86
C GLY A 166 -9.35 -6.25 3.60
N VAL A 167 -8.04 -6.16 3.37
CA VAL A 167 -7.44 -5.46 2.23
C VAL A 167 -7.26 -6.43 1.06
N ASN A 168 -7.93 -6.19 -0.06
CA ASN A 168 -7.77 -6.99 -1.27
C ASN A 168 -6.53 -6.56 -2.07
N VAL A 169 -5.40 -7.23 -1.83
CA VAL A 169 -4.10 -6.94 -2.45
C VAL A 169 -4.06 -7.29 -3.94
N GLU A 170 -4.86 -8.25 -4.40
CA GLU A 170 -4.86 -8.63 -5.82
C GLU A 170 -5.43 -7.54 -6.71
N LYS A 171 -6.37 -6.76 -6.19
CA LYS A 171 -6.84 -5.54 -6.85
C LYS A 171 -5.87 -4.36 -6.70
N ARG A 172 -4.85 -4.47 -5.83
CA ARG A 172 -3.97 -3.38 -5.40
C ARG A 172 -2.55 -3.85 -5.10
N SER A 173 -1.85 -4.20 -6.15
CA SER A 173 -0.41 -4.46 -6.09
C SER A 173 0.43 -3.21 -5.74
N ASP A 174 -0.22 -2.10 -5.43
CA ASP A 174 0.38 -0.77 -5.28
C ASP A 174 0.43 -0.25 -3.82
N VAL A 175 0.00 -1.06 -2.85
CA VAL A 175 0.02 -0.68 -1.42
C VAL A 175 0.74 -1.72 -0.58
N TYR A 176 1.60 -1.27 0.32
CA TYR A 176 2.19 -2.11 1.37
C TYR A 176 1.95 -1.51 2.76
N VAL A 177 2.05 -2.34 3.79
CA VAL A 177 1.97 -1.88 5.19
C VAL A 177 3.38 -1.87 5.74
N ASP A 178 3.86 -0.71 6.18
CA ASP A 178 5.18 -0.59 6.79
C ASP A 178 5.23 -1.20 8.20
N SER A 179 6.42 -1.28 8.77
CA SER A 179 6.64 -1.85 10.12
C SER A 179 5.94 -1.11 11.26
N SER A 180 5.40 0.07 10.99
CA SER A 180 4.57 0.82 11.93
C SER A 180 3.08 0.51 11.79
N GLY A 181 2.69 -0.33 10.83
CA GLY A 181 1.29 -0.60 10.50
C GLY A 181 0.65 0.44 9.58
N THR A 182 1.43 1.37 9.04
CA THR A 182 0.94 2.42 8.14
C THR A 182 0.90 1.93 6.70
N PHE A 183 -0.22 2.12 6.02
CA PHE A 183 -0.34 1.85 4.59
C PHE A 183 0.48 2.84 3.78
N ARG A 184 1.35 2.32 2.91
CA ARG A 184 2.18 3.09 2.00
C ARG A 184 1.87 2.69 0.56
N PRO A 185 1.72 3.65 -0.36
CA PRO A 185 1.58 3.32 -1.76
C PRO A 185 2.89 2.70 -2.28
N MET A 186 2.79 1.50 -2.83
CA MET A 186 3.81 0.95 -3.72
C MET A 186 3.66 1.66 -5.06
N ARG A 187 4.58 2.51 -5.40
CA ARG A 187 4.58 3.13 -6.73
C ARG A 187 5.10 2.12 -7.73
N PRO A 188 4.37 1.80 -8.81
CA PRO A 188 4.85 0.89 -9.86
C PRO A 188 6.16 1.35 -10.52
N GLN A 189 6.49 2.63 -10.34
CA GLN A 189 7.70 3.28 -10.86
C GLN A 189 8.88 3.27 -9.86
N ASP A 190 8.62 2.94 -8.59
CA ASP A 190 9.68 2.78 -7.60
C ASP A 190 10.30 1.38 -7.80
N GLU A 191 11.21 1.30 -8.76
CA GLU A 191 11.95 0.07 -9.08
C GLU A 191 12.67 -0.54 -7.87
N ASP A 192 12.76 0.21 -6.78
CA ASP A 192 13.50 -0.11 -5.58
C ASP A 192 12.64 -0.69 -4.44
N VAL A 193 11.32 -0.84 -4.63
CA VAL A 193 10.39 -1.29 -3.57
C VAL A 193 10.60 -2.75 -3.17
N SER A 194 11.04 -3.60 -4.10
CA SER A 194 11.20 -5.05 -3.86
C SER A 194 12.13 -5.37 -2.70
N GLY A 195 13.26 -4.66 -2.60
CA GLY A 195 14.19 -4.83 -1.48
C GLY A 195 13.59 -4.38 -0.15
N TYR A 196 12.85 -3.28 -0.13
CA TYR A 196 12.14 -2.83 1.08
C TYR A 196 11.12 -3.86 1.56
N ILE A 197 10.36 -4.46 0.65
CA ILE A 197 9.36 -5.49 0.99
C ILE A 197 10.06 -6.72 1.59
N ILE A 198 11.17 -7.17 0.99
CA ILE A 198 11.92 -8.31 1.51
C ILE A 198 12.37 -8.04 2.94
N VAL A 199 13.10 -6.94 3.18
CA VAL A 199 13.62 -6.60 4.52
C VAL A 199 12.48 -6.44 5.50
N GLN A 200 11.44 -5.69 5.14
CA GLN A 200 10.29 -5.43 5.99
C GLN A 200 9.62 -6.72 6.48
N GLU A 201 9.27 -7.63 5.55
CA GLU A 201 8.52 -8.83 5.92
C GLU A 201 9.37 -9.81 6.74
N ILE A 202 10.64 -9.96 6.40
CA ILE A 202 11.56 -10.80 7.17
C ILE A 202 11.77 -10.20 8.58
N MET A 203 11.92 -8.89 8.70
CA MET A 203 12.10 -8.25 10.01
C MET A 203 10.81 -8.26 10.84
N ILE A 204 9.63 -8.13 10.22
CA ILE A 204 8.35 -8.31 10.93
C ILE A 204 8.26 -9.72 11.50
N ALA A 205 8.53 -10.73 10.68
CA ALA A 205 8.51 -12.14 11.13
C ALA A 205 9.55 -12.38 12.26
N THR A 206 10.77 -11.89 12.11
CA THR A 206 11.83 -12.01 13.12
C THR A 206 11.45 -11.34 14.44
N ASN A 207 10.94 -10.11 14.40
CA ASN A 207 10.46 -9.39 15.58
C ASN A 207 9.31 -10.12 16.29
N MET A 208 8.36 -10.67 15.53
CA MET A 208 7.26 -11.49 16.08
C MET A 208 7.80 -12.75 16.76
N VAL A 209 8.70 -13.48 16.10
CA VAL A 209 9.31 -14.72 16.62
C VAL A 209 10.08 -14.44 17.90
N LEU A 210 10.92 -13.39 17.92
CA LEU A 210 11.66 -13.00 19.12
C LEU A 210 10.75 -12.58 20.27
N SER A 211 9.64 -11.90 19.97
CA SER A 211 8.66 -11.52 20.98
C SER A 211 8.01 -12.74 21.65
N ILE A 212 7.60 -13.72 20.84
CA ILE A 212 6.98 -14.98 21.33
C ILE A 212 8.02 -15.80 22.08
N TRP A 213 9.26 -15.88 21.56
CA TRP A 213 10.36 -16.58 22.20
C TRP A 213 10.68 -15.97 23.57
N ALA A 214 10.83 -14.65 23.66
CA ALA A 214 11.09 -13.95 24.92
C ALA A 214 9.99 -14.19 25.96
N LEU A 215 8.71 -14.16 25.55
CA LEU A 215 7.59 -14.51 26.43
C LEU A 215 7.70 -15.94 26.96
N ARG A 216 8.02 -16.92 26.10
CA ARG A 216 8.16 -18.33 26.49
C ARG A 216 9.34 -18.58 27.41
N GLN A 217 10.43 -17.85 27.23
CA GLN A 217 11.64 -17.95 28.08
C GLN A 217 11.56 -17.10 29.35
N GLY A 218 10.52 -16.26 29.50
CA GLY A 218 10.42 -15.34 30.64
C GLY A 218 11.44 -14.20 30.61
N VAL A 219 12.01 -13.88 29.43
CA VAL A 219 12.94 -12.76 29.26
C VAL A 219 12.15 -11.46 29.24
N PRO A 220 12.45 -10.50 30.15
CA PRO A 220 11.77 -9.21 30.16
C PRO A 220 12.17 -8.37 28.93
N VAL A 221 11.18 -7.98 28.12
CA VAL A 221 11.35 -7.17 26.91
C VAL A 221 10.28 -6.10 26.82
N LEU A 222 10.53 -5.09 26.01
CA LEU A 222 9.56 -4.07 25.63
C LEU A 222 8.83 -4.50 24.37
N PHE A 223 7.49 -4.49 24.44
CA PHE A 223 6.59 -4.78 23.33
C PHE A 223 6.13 -3.50 22.67
N ARG A 224 5.97 -3.52 21.37
CA ARG A 224 5.29 -2.49 20.58
C ARG A 224 3.87 -2.97 20.33
N ASN A 225 2.93 -2.51 21.14
CA ASN A 225 1.54 -2.91 21.06
C ASN A 225 0.75 -1.99 20.14
N HIS A 226 -0.25 -2.55 19.47
CA HIS A 226 -1.24 -1.81 18.72
C HIS A 226 -2.57 -2.51 18.88
N ILE A 227 -3.45 -1.92 19.68
CA ILE A 227 -4.73 -2.50 20.07
C ILE A 227 -5.88 -1.81 19.34
N GLU A 228 -7.01 -2.50 19.26
CA GLU A 228 -8.25 -1.94 18.74
C GLU A 228 -8.65 -0.70 19.55
N ARG A 229 -9.10 0.32 18.84
CA ARG A 229 -9.68 1.50 19.49
C ARG A 229 -11.07 1.14 19.99
N ARG A 230 -11.37 1.47 21.24
CA ARG A 230 -12.72 1.44 21.78
C ARG A 230 -13.36 2.81 21.59
N ASP A 231 -14.63 2.83 21.22
CA ASP A 231 -15.40 4.06 21.14
C ASP A 231 -15.72 4.64 22.54
N GLN A 232 -16.47 5.73 22.58
CA GLN A 232 -16.85 6.38 23.83
C GLN A 232 -17.81 5.52 24.70
N THR A 233 -18.43 4.48 24.09
CA THR A 233 -19.30 3.53 24.80
C THR A 233 -18.54 2.33 25.34
N GLY A 234 -17.25 2.19 24.99
CA GLY A 234 -16.39 1.07 25.35
C GLY A 234 -16.49 -0.13 24.42
N ASP A 235 -17.28 -0.03 23.35
CA ASP A 235 -17.38 -1.06 22.33
C ASP A 235 -16.16 -1.03 21.41
N VAL A 236 -15.74 -2.23 20.98
CA VAL A 236 -14.62 -2.37 20.04
C VAL A 236 -15.06 -1.85 18.67
N VAL A 237 -14.41 -0.80 18.21
CA VAL A 237 -14.60 -0.31 16.84
C VAL A 237 -13.89 -1.29 15.92
N SER A 238 -14.65 -2.15 15.25
CA SER A 238 -14.13 -3.12 14.30
C SER A 238 -13.41 -2.41 13.15
N LEU A 239 -12.26 -2.94 12.72
CA LEU A 239 -11.55 -2.48 11.51
C LEU A 239 -12.46 -2.51 10.28
N ALA A 240 -13.38 -3.48 10.20
CA ALA A 240 -14.37 -3.59 9.13
C ALA A 240 -15.40 -2.45 9.11
N ASP A 241 -15.59 -1.79 10.26
CA ASP A 241 -16.59 -0.73 10.44
C ASP A 241 -16.00 0.68 10.40
N MET A 242 -14.67 0.79 10.30
CA MET A 242 -14.02 2.10 10.16
C MET A 242 -14.01 2.56 8.70
N PRO A 243 -14.49 3.77 8.39
CA PRO A 243 -14.17 4.43 7.12
C PRO A 243 -12.65 4.53 6.98
N PHE A 244 -12.12 4.27 5.81
CA PHE A 244 -10.66 4.26 5.56
C PHE A 244 -9.98 5.58 5.89
N THR A 245 -10.66 6.70 5.70
CA THR A 245 -10.21 8.02 6.17
C THR A 245 -9.92 8.06 7.68
N LYS A 246 -10.44 7.09 8.45
CA LYS A 246 -10.21 6.93 9.88
C LYS A 246 -9.27 5.78 10.26
N LEU A 247 -8.73 5.01 9.32
CA LEU A 247 -7.60 4.12 9.60
C LEU A 247 -6.35 4.91 10.07
N HIS A 248 -6.22 6.16 9.66
CA HIS A 248 -5.28 7.11 10.28
C HIS A 248 -5.60 7.43 11.74
N ASP A 249 -6.84 7.18 12.19
CA ASP A 249 -7.28 7.33 13.58
C ASP A 249 -7.21 6.02 14.38
N MET A 250 -6.74 4.92 13.81
CA MET A 250 -6.28 3.79 14.60
C MET A 250 -5.21 4.31 15.53
N GLY A 251 -5.44 4.16 16.83
CA GLY A 251 -4.54 4.67 17.87
C GLY A 251 -3.08 4.36 17.54
N GLN A 252 -2.18 5.25 17.91
CA GLN A 252 -0.74 5.02 17.68
C GLN A 252 -0.32 3.74 18.41
N ALA A 253 0.55 2.95 17.77
CA ALA A 253 1.21 1.85 18.46
C ALA A 253 2.05 2.41 19.61
N PHE A 254 2.10 1.74 20.76
CA PHE A 254 2.75 2.21 21.97
C PHE A 254 3.67 1.13 22.59
N LEU A 255 4.65 1.56 23.38
CA LEU A 255 5.55 0.66 24.10
C LEU A 255 4.96 0.25 25.46
N SER A 256 5.16 -1.01 25.81
CA SER A 256 4.79 -1.55 27.11
C SER A 256 5.68 -2.72 27.52
N ALA A 257 5.85 -2.93 28.82
CA ALA A 257 6.45 -4.13 29.38
C ALA A 257 5.49 -5.35 29.34
N THR A 258 4.23 -5.14 28.94
CA THR A 258 3.23 -6.19 28.84
C THR A 258 2.78 -6.32 27.39
N ASN A 259 2.75 -7.56 26.90
CA ASN A 259 2.27 -7.85 25.55
C ASN A 259 0.74 -7.69 25.47
N GLN A 260 0.27 -6.97 24.46
CA GLN A 260 -1.16 -6.84 24.11
C GLN A 260 -1.42 -7.12 22.62
N GLY A 261 -0.40 -7.58 21.90
CA GLY A 261 -0.45 -7.83 20.47
C GLY A 261 -0.30 -6.56 19.61
N HIS A 262 -0.23 -6.79 18.30
CA HIS A 262 -0.13 -5.69 17.32
C HIS A 262 -1.09 -5.96 16.15
N ILE A 263 -2.29 -5.35 16.21
CA ILE A 263 -3.39 -5.67 15.29
C ILE A 263 -3.04 -5.33 13.83
N ALA A 264 -2.44 -4.19 13.56
CA ALA A 264 -2.08 -3.78 12.19
C ALA A 264 -1.01 -4.67 11.55
N LEU A 265 -0.23 -5.41 12.34
CA LEU A 265 0.73 -6.40 11.86
C LEU A 265 0.19 -7.83 11.96
N GLN A 266 -1.02 -8.02 12.48
CA GLN A 266 -1.62 -9.34 12.74
C GLN A 266 -0.70 -10.23 13.60
N ALA A 267 0.04 -9.60 14.53
CA ALA A 267 1.03 -10.28 15.38
C ALA A 267 0.48 -10.45 16.80
N PRO A 268 0.44 -11.70 17.33
CA PRO A 268 -0.03 -11.96 18.70
C PRO A 268 0.94 -11.40 19.76
N ALA A 269 2.21 -11.20 19.41
CA ALA A 269 3.19 -10.48 20.18
C ALA A 269 4.16 -9.79 19.21
N TYR A 270 4.49 -8.54 19.50
CA TYR A 270 5.41 -7.78 18.68
C TYR A 270 6.25 -6.83 19.51
N GLY A 271 7.54 -6.86 19.33
CA GLY A 271 8.54 -5.96 19.90
C GLY A 271 9.55 -5.57 18.84
N TRP A 272 10.42 -4.65 19.15
CA TRP A 272 11.53 -4.24 18.30
C TRP A 272 12.82 -4.86 18.78
N PHE A 273 13.55 -5.55 17.90
CA PHE A 273 14.81 -6.26 18.21
C PHE A 273 15.86 -6.09 17.11
N THR A 274 15.45 -5.71 15.89
CA THR A 274 16.25 -5.86 14.68
C THR A 274 17.05 -4.62 14.30
N SER A 275 17.02 -3.56 15.11
CA SER A 275 17.78 -2.33 14.83
C SER A 275 18.41 -1.70 16.07
N PRO A 276 19.29 -2.42 16.80
CA PRO A 276 19.83 -1.97 18.08
C PRO A 276 20.87 -0.84 17.98
N LEU A 277 21.42 -0.57 16.79
CA LEU A 277 22.34 0.56 16.58
C LEU A 277 21.62 1.91 16.52
N ARG A 278 20.32 1.89 16.17
CA ARG A 278 19.55 3.10 15.89
C ARG A 278 18.23 3.24 16.68
N ARG A 279 17.82 2.23 17.46
CA ARG A 279 16.63 2.29 18.33
C ARG A 279 16.97 1.75 19.72
N PHE A 280 16.74 2.57 20.75
CA PHE A 280 17.08 2.19 22.13
C PHE A 280 16.19 1.06 22.68
N VAL A 281 14.97 0.91 22.17
CA VAL A 281 14.11 -0.24 22.50
C VAL A 281 14.75 -1.55 22.12
N ASP A 282 15.28 -1.64 20.90
CA ASP A 282 15.98 -2.83 20.39
C ASP A 282 17.26 -3.10 21.20
N PHE A 283 17.97 -2.05 21.55
CA PHE A 283 19.15 -2.09 22.43
C PHE A 283 18.80 -2.73 23.78
N VAL A 284 17.74 -2.26 24.46
CA VAL A 284 17.27 -2.79 25.74
C VAL A 284 16.87 -4.26 25.62
N ASN A 285 16.07 -4.58 24.62
CA ASN A 285 15.55 -5.92 24.40
C ASN A 285 16.70 -6.91 24.11
N GLN A 286 17.67 -6.51 23.28
CA GLN A 286 18.81 -7.35 22.95
C GLN A 286 19.68 -7.60 24.17
N HIS A 287 19.96 -6.59 25.01
CA HIS A 287 20.75 -6.78 26.23
C HIS A 287 20.15 -7.87 27.12
N ASN A 288 18.85 -7.88 27.31
CA ASN A 288 18.20 -8.89 28.12
C ASN A 288 18.22 -10.28 27.45
N ILE A 289 18.05 -10.36 26.14
CA ILE A 289 18.17 -11.63 25.41
C ILE A 289 19.60 -12.16 25.51
N MET A 290 20.60 -11.32 25.27
CA MET A 290 21.99 -11.75 25.31
C MET A 290 22.43 -12.17 26.74
N ALA A 291 21.96 -11.46 27.78
CA ALA A 291 22.16 -11.86 29.17
C ALA A 291 21.52 -13.24 29.48
N TYR A 292 20.32 -13.50 28.97
CA TYR A 292 19.67 -14.81 29.08
C TYR A 292 20.53 -15.91 28.43
N LEU A 293 21.03 -15.68 27.22
CA LEU A 293 21.87 -16.62 26.48
C LEU A 293 23.22 -16.90 27.21
N ASP A 294 23.74 -15.91 27.94
CA ASP A 294 24.94 -16.03 28.76
C ASP A 294 24.67 -16.66 30.14
N GLY A 295 23.41 -17.06 30.42
CA GLY A 295 23.03 -17.66 31.71
C GLY A 295 23.03 -16.67 32.88
N VAL A 296 22.91 -15.37 32.60
CA VAL A 296 22.87 -14.32 33.63
C VAL A 296 21.54 -14.36 34.36
N VAL A 297 21.56 -14.44 35.68
CA VAL A 297 20.34 -14.55 36.50
C VAL A 297 19.64 -13.20 36.69
N VAL A 298 20.39 -12.11 36.68
CA VAL A 298 19.84 -10.75 36.85
C VAL A 298 19.95 -9.99 35.53
N PHE A 299 18.82 -9.73 34.91
CA PHE A 299 18.79 -9.01 33.64
C PHE A 299 19.29 -7.57 33.76
N PRO A 300 20.07 -7.08 32.76
CA PRO A 300 20.51 -5.68 32.72
C PRO A 300 19.38 -4.69 32.85
N TYR A 301 18.23 -4.97 32.23
CA TYR A 301 17.00 -4.20 32.36
C TYR A 301 15.94 -5.07 33.03
N ALA A 302 15.76 -4.86 34.34
CA ALA A 302 14.87 -5.67 35.15
C ALA A 302 13.39 -5.52 34.70
N GLY A 303 12.66 -6.65 34.70
CA GLY A 303 11.23 -6.69 34.38
C GLY A 303 10.35 -5.98 35.44
N GLY A 304 9.05 -6.03 35.23
CA GLY A 304 8.08 -5.46 36.14
C GLY A 304 8.02 -3.92 36.12
N LYS A 305 8.05 -3.29 37.32
CA LYS A 305 7.91 -1.83 37.46
C LYS A 305 9.04 -1.06 36.75
N PRO A 306 10.35 -1.41 36.89
CA PRO A 306 11.42 -0.70 36.19
C PRO A 306 11.25 -0.70 34.67
N MET A 307 10.82 -1.83 34.07
CA MET A 307 10.59 -1.93 32.63
C MET A 307 9.41 -1.06 32.19
N ARG A 308 8.33 -0.96 33.00
CA ARG A 308 7.21 -0.06 32.70
C ARG A 308 7.61 1.42 32.74
N GLU A 309 8.44 1.80 33.72
CA GLU A 309 8.97 3.16 33.83
C GLU A 309 9.86 3.51 32.63
N LEU A 310 10.72 2.58 32.23
CA LEU A 310 11.56 2.73 31.05
C LEU A 310 10.73 2.84 29.75
N ALA A 311 9.66 2.04 29.61
CA ALA A 311 8.75 2.15 28.47
C ALA A 311 8.13 3.55 28.37
N ALA A 312 7.64 4.09 29.49
CA ALA A 312 7.05 5.41 29.54
C ALA A 312 8.06 6.54 29.22
N GLU A 313 9.28 6.42 29.74
CA GLU A 313 10.37 7.35 29.43
C GLU A 313 10.72 7.35 27.93
N ILE A 314 10.86 6.18 27.34
CA ILE A 314 11.16 6.05 25.91
C ILE A 314 10.00 6.62 25.07
N GLU A 315 8.74 6.29 25.37
CA GLU A 315 7.58 6.84 24.66
C GLU A 315 7.54 8.38 24.71
N GLN A 316 7.82 8.97 25.86
CA GLN A 316 7.88 10.42 25.99
C GLN A 316 8.95 11.04 25.07
N HIS A 317 10.13 10.42 24.98
CA HIS A 317 11.18 10.90 24.09
C HIS A 317 10.86 10.68 22.61
N LEU A 318 10.25 9.55 22.25
CA LEU A 318 9.80 9.29 20.88
C LEU A 318 8.73 10.32 20.46
N GLY A 319 7.79 10.64 21.33
CA GLY A 319 6.81 11.71 21.10
C GLY A 319 7.48 13.06 20.85
N SER A 320 8.52 13.41 21.61
CA SER A 320 9.26 14.66 21.39
C SER A 320 10.03 14.70 20.06
N VAL A 321 10.55 13.56 19.59
CA VAL A 321 11.20 13.44 18.28
C VAL A 321 10.17 13.60 17.15
N ASP A 322 9.03 12.95 17.27
CA ASP A 322 7.92 13.10 16.31
C ASP A 322 7.42 14.54 16.22
N ASP A 323 7.28 15.23 17.35
CA ASP A 323 6.88 16.63 17.38
C ASP A 323 7.95 17.55 16.76
N HIS A 324 9.22 17.22 16.96
CA HIS A 324 10.30 17.92 16.27
C HIS A 324 10.23 17.74 14.76
N TYR A 325 10.00 16.52 14.26
CA TYR A 325 9.79 16.26 12.83
C TYR A 325 8.58 17.00 12.29
N LYS A 326 7.46 16.96 12.99
CA LYS A 326 6.24 17.70 12.62
C LYS A 326 6.54 19.21 12.54
N LEU A 327 7.28 19.75 13.52
CA LEU A 327 7.67 21.16 13.53
C LEU A 327 8.62 21.52 12.37
N GLN A 328 9.62 20.67 12.06
CA GLN A 328 10.52 20.88 10.93
C GLN A 328 9.75 20.84 9.60
N MET A 329 8.82 19.90 9.48
CA MET A 329 7.97 19.79 8.29
C MET A 329 7.06 21.02 8.16
N LYS A 330 6.42 21.46 9.27
CA LYS A 330 5.65 22.71 9.29
C LYS A 330 6.48 23.91 8.85
N LYS A 331 7.72 24.05 9.34
CA LYS A 331 8.65 25.10 8.93
C LYS A 331 9.02 25.03 7.43
N ARG A 332 9.22 23.81 6.91
CA ARG A 332 9.51 23.60 5.48
C ARG A 332 8.30 23.96 4.61
N VAL A 333 7.11 23.51 4.99
CA VAL A 333 5.87 23.89 4.31
C VAL A 333 5.66 25.41 4.39
N ALA A 334 5.83 26.02 5.57
CA ALA A 334 5.71 27.47 5.73
C ALA A 334 6.64 28.24 4.78
N ARG A 335 7.91 27.83 4.65
CA ARG A 335 8.84 28.45 3.68
C ARG A 335 8.40 28.30 2.23
N ILE A 336 7.85 27.14 1.86
CA ILE A 336 7.30 26.93 0.51
C ILE A 336 6.06 27.81 0.32
N LEU A 337 5.26 28.01 1.36
CA LEU A 337 4.03 28.79 1.34
C LEU A 337 4.26 30.30 1.48
N GLU A 338 5.42 30.77 1.97
CA GLU A 338 5.82 32.18 1.94
C GLU A 338 5.82 32.77 0.51
N ASN A 339 6.00 31.89 -0.49
CA ASN A 339 5.87 32.23 -1.90
C ASN A 339 4.51 31.80 -2.47
N ASP A 340 3.41 32.00 -1.75
CA ASP A 340 2.05 31.63 -2.16
C ASP A 340 1.57 32.41 -3.41
N LYS A 341 2.29 32.17 -4.52
CA LYS A 341 1.89 32.60 -5.86
C LYS A 341 1.80 31.35 -6.74
N PRO A 342 0.81 31.25 -7.64
CA PRO A 342 0.67 30.08 -8.51
C PRO A 342 1.95 29.74 -9.27
N GLN A 343 2.75 30.77 -9.64
CA GLN A 343 4.04 30.58 -10.30
C GLN A 343 5.08 29.88 -9.41
N GLY A 344 5.00 30.07 -8.09
CA GLY A 344 5.91 29.46 -7.11
C GLY A 344 5.81 27.95 -7.05
N PHE A 345 4.68 27.38 -7.46
CA PHE A 345 4.41 25.93 -7.43
C PHE A 345 4.57 25.23 -8.78
N ARG A 346 4.68 25.98 -9.89
CA ARG A 346 4.72 25.43 -11.26
C ARG A 346 5.89 24.49 -11.53
N HIS A 347 7.02 24.73 -10.90
CA HIS A 347 8.24 23.93 -11.06
C HIS A 347 8.19 22.60 -10.28
N LEU A 348 7.22 22.44 -9.37
CA LEU A 348 7.07 21.23 -8.59
C LEU A 348 6.48 20.11 -9.45
N THR A 349 6.99 18.89 -9.30
CA THR A 349 6.34 17.71 -9.87
C THR A 349 5.00 17.45 -9.17
N ASP A 350 4.08 16.73 -9.81
CA ASP A 350 2.78 16.40 -9.24
C ASP A 350 2.88 15.76 -7.85
N ASN A 351 3.84 14.85 -7.68
CA ASN A 351 4.07 14.16 -6.40
C ASN A 351 4.54 15.11 -5.30
N VAL A 352 5.42 16.06 -5.63
CA VAL A 352 5.89 17.05 -4.65
C VAL A 352 4.77 18.02 -4.32
N LEU A 353 4.02 18.49 -5.31
CA LEU A 353 2.90 19.40 -5.11
C LEU A 353 1.83 18.78 -4.22
N LEU A 354 1.46 17.51 -4.46
CA LEU A 354 0.49 16.78 -3.63
C LEU A 354 0.97 16.61 -2.19
N ARG A 355 2.28 16.41 -1.98
CA ARG A 355 2.85 16.41 -0.61
C ARG A 355 2.73 17.77 0.07
N VAL A 356 2.94 18.86 -0.69
CA VAL A 356 2.76 20.23 -0.16
C VAL A 356 1.31 20.45 0.23
N VAL A 357 0.35 20.01 -0.58
CA VAL A 357 -1.08 20.06 -0.27
C VAL A 357 -1.40 19.27 1.01
N ASP A 358 -0.94 18.05 1.09
CA ASP A 358 -1.17 17.17 2.25
C ASP A 358 -0.62 17.77 3.55
N GLU A 359 0.61 18.30 3.52
CA GLU A 359 1.22 18.95 4.70
C GLU A 359 0.55 20.29 5.03
N ALA A 360 0.09 21.04 4.04
CA ALA A 360 -0.67 22.27 4.26
C ALA A 360 -2.00 21.95 4.97
N PHE A 361 -2.71 20.88 4.56
CA PHE A 361 -3.96 20.48 5.17
C PHE A 361 -3.77 19.94 6.59
N LYS A 362 -2.72 19.15 6.85
CA LYS A 362 -2.35 18.74 8.21
C LYS A 362 -2.06 19.92 9.14
N ALA A 363 -1.59 21.03 8.58
CA ALA A 363 -1.35 22.26 9.31
C ALA A 363 -2.59 23.18 9.33
N GLU A 364 -3.72 22.76 8.76
CA GLU A 364 -4.95 23.56 8.60
C GLU A 364 -4.72 24.88 7.84
N VAL A 365 -3.77 24.88 6.90
CA VAL A 365 -3.44 26.03 6.07
C VAL A 365 -3.92 25.77 4.65
N TYR A 366 -4.70 26.67 4.10
CA TYR A 366 -5.33 26.52 2.77
C TYR A 366 -4.89 27.66 1.82
N PRO A 367 -3.66 27.62 1.27
CA PRO A 367 -3.11 28.71 0.48
C PRO A 367 -3.82 28.85 -0.86
N LYS A 368 -4.15 30.07 -1.24
CA LYS A 368 -4.87 30.38 -2.48
C LYS A 368 -4.04 30.07 -3.72
N GLY A 369 -2.74 30.38 -3.72
CA GLY A 369 -1.85 30.11 -4.84
C GLY A 369 -1.64 28.63 -5.10
N LEU A 370 -1.60 27.81 -4.03
CA LEU A 370 -1.53 26.37 -4.12
C LEU A 370 -2.83 25.79 -4.73
N LEU A 371 -3.99 26.30 -4.29
CA LEU A 371 -5.29 25.92 -4.86
C LEU A 371 -5.38 26.25 -6.36
N GLU A 372 -4.94 27.46 -6.76
CA GLU A 372 -4.94 27.88 -8.16
C GLU A 372 -4.04 26.99 -9.04
N GLU A 373 -2.89 26.54 -8.52
CA GLU A 373 -2.02 25.60 -9.24
C GLU A 373 -2.64 24.20 -9.33
N CYS A 374 -3.27 23.69 -8.27
CA CYS A 374 -4.01 22.44 -8.33
C CYS A 374 -5.16 22.52 -9.35
N ALA A 375 -5.92 23.61 -9.35
CA ALA A 375 -6.97 23.89 -10.32
C ALA A 375 -6.44 23.92 -11.76
N ARG A 376 -5.27 24.53 -11.98
CA ARG A 376 -4.62 24.56 -13.30
C ARG A 376 -4.26 23.16 -13.79
N ARG A 377 -3.71 22.33 -12.92
CA ARG A 377 -3.33 20.94 -13.27
C ARG A 377 -4.53 20.07 -13.54
N MET A 378 -5.61 20.22 -12.79
CA MET A 378 -6.86 19.47 -13.02
C MET A 378 -7.50 19.75 -14.40
N LYS A 379 -7.22 20.91 -15.03
CA LYS A 379 -7.75 21.23 -16.37
C LYS A 379 -7.22 20.36 -17.49
N SER A 380 -6.08 19.70 -17.31
CA SER A 380 -5.53 18.76 -18.29
C SER A 380 -6.38 17.48 -18.37
N ASP A 381 -6.62 16.97 -19.57
CA ASP A 381 -7.37 15.72 -19.75
C ASP A 381 -6.66 14.51 -19.14
N ASN A 382 -5.33 14.54 -19.08
CA ASN A 382 -4.48 13.53 -18.46
C ASN A 382 -4.12 13.88 -17.00
N ALA A 383 -4.87 14.79 -16.36
CA ALA A 383 -4.60 15.17 -14.98
C ALA A 383 -4.74 13.96 -14.03
N SER A 384 -3.81 13.87 -13.10
CA SER A 384 -3.89 12.87 -12.03
C SER A 384 -5.15 13.11 -11.19
N LEU A 385 -6.00 12.10 -11.04
CA LEU A 385 -7.20 12.16 -10.19
C LEU A 385 -6.87 12.46 -8.72
N ARG A 386 -5.62 12.26 -8.30
CA ARG A 386 -5.15 12.60 -6.95
C ARG A 386 -5.34 14.07 -6.60
N PHE A 387 -5.33 14.99 -7.59
CA PHE A 387 -5.64 16.40 -7.35
C PHE A 387 -7.12 16.60 -7.01
N HIS A 388 -8.03 15.85 -7.64
CA HIS A 388 -9.44 15.88 -7.29
C HIS A 388 -9.65 15.37 -5.87
N HIS A 389 -9.07 14.21 -5.53
CA HIS A 389 -9.16 13.66 -4.17
C HIS A 389 -8.60 14.63 -3.13
N ALA A 390 -7.43 15.21 -3.39
CA ALA A 390 -6.82 16.18 -2.48
C ALA A 390 -7.72 17.42 -2.29
N CYS A 391 -8.25 18.00 -3.38
CA CYS A 391 -9.14 19.16 -3.28
C CYS A 391 -10.47 18.81 -2.59
N LEU A 392 -11.05 17.66 -2.86
CA LEU A 392 -12.31 17.22 -2.23
C LEU A 392 -12.14 16.93 -0.73
N ALA A 393 -10.96 16.52 -0.29
CA ALA A 393 -10.64 16.34 1.13
C ALA A 393 -10.30 17.66 1.86
N GLY A 394 -10.24 18.78 1.16
CA GLY A 394 -9.90 20.09 1.70
C GLY A 394 -11.09 20.90 2.22
N SER A 395 -10.86 22.20 2.43
CA SER A 395 -11.92 23.14 2.82
C SER A 395 -12.98 23.34 1.72
N PRO A 396 -14.15 23.95 2.03
CA PRO A 396 -15.20 24.20 1.04
C PRO A 396 -14.74 24.92 -0.23
N ASP A 397 -13.78 25.85 -0.14
CA ASP A 397 -13.22 26.51 -1.32
C ASP A 397 -12.43 25.56 -2.22
N TRP A 398 -11.70 24.62 -1.62
CA TRP A 398 -10.97 23.57 -2.34
C TRP A 398 -11.94 22.57 -2.96
N GLN A 399 -12.95 22.15 -2.22
CA GLN A 399 -14.02 21.28 -2.71
C GLN A 399 -14.74 21.92 -3.90
N LEU A 400 -15.05 23.23 -3.82
CA LEU A 400 -15.72 23.96 -4.90
C LEU A 400 -14.92 23.92 -6.21
N VAL A 401 -13.60 23.99 -6.16
CA VAL A 401 -12.75 23.92 -7.36
C VAL A 401 -12.84 22.54 -8.02
N ALA A 402 -12.75 21.46 -7.25
CA ALA A 402 -12.88 20.11 -7.77
C ALA A 402 -14.31 19.84 -8.29
N MET A 403 -15.33 20.27 -7.56
CA MET A 403 -16.73 20.10 -7.94
C MET A 403 -17.09 20.87 -9.21
N LYS A 404 -16.53 22.07 -9.43
CA LYS A 404 -16.69 22.81 -10.70
C LYS A 404 -16.08 22.04 -11.88
N ASP A 405 -14.92 21.44 -11.70
CA ASP A 405 -14.29 20.62 -12.73
C ASP A 405 -15.13 19.38 -13.05
N ILE A 406 -15.66 18.71 -12.03
CA ILE A 406 -16.57 17.57 -12.17
C ILE A 406 -17.87 17.98 -12.89
N ALA A 407 -18.44 19.13 -12.58
CA ALA A 407 -19.66 19.61 -13.25
C ALA A 407 -19.44 19.90 -14.74
N MET A 408 -18.29 20.50 -15.09
CA MET A 408 -17.89 20.75 -16.47
C MET A 408 -17.55 19.48 -17.24
N ARG A 409 -17.05 18.47 -16.56
CA ARG A 409 -16.60 17.18 -17.12
C ARG A 409 -17.21 16.01 -16.36
N PRO A 410 -18.53 15.71 -16.54
CA PRO A 410 -19.27 14.74 -15.72
C PRO A 410 -18.67 13.34 -15.65
N VAL A 411 -17.93 12.92 -16.68
CA VAL A 411 -17.19 11.64 -16.69
C VAL A 411 -16.15 11.58 -15.57
N ARG A 412 -15.63 12.73 -15.14
CA ARG A 412 -14.67 12.81 -14.03
C ARG A 412 -15.25 12.30 -12.71
N ALA A 413 -16.55 12.54 -12.46
CA ALA A 413 -17.20 11.98 -11.26
C ALA A 413 -17.06 10.45 -11.22
N VAL A 414 -17.31 9.78 -12.33
CA VAL A 414 -17.19 8.32 -12.44
C VAL A 414 -15.73 7.89 -12.21
N SER A 415 -14.78 8.61 -12.79
CA SER A 415 -13.34 8.32 -12.63
C SER A 415 -12.87 8.54 -11.19
N VAL A 416 -13.28 9.64 -10.55
CA VAL A 416 -12.97 9.95 -9.16
C VAL A 416 -13.53 8.86 -8.25
N VAL A 417 -14.81 8.50 -8.40
CA VAL A 417 -15.43 7.44 -7.58
C VAL A 417 -14.76 6.09 -7.81
N SER A 418 -14.51 5.70 -9.07
CA SER A 418 -13.79 4.44 -9.36
C SER A 418 -12.38 4.43 -8.76
N SER A 419 -11.73 5.58 -8.67
CA SER A 419 -10.39 5.69 -8.07
C SER A 419 -10.40 5.73 -6.54
N ILE A 420 -11.54 5.95 -5.88
CA ILE A 420 -11.67 5.73 -4.43
C ILE A 420 -11.29 4.29 -4.14
N GLY A 421 -11.96 3.34 -4.80
CA GLY A 421 -11.62 1.93 -4.70
C GLY A 421 -10.16 1.59 -5.06
N VAL A 422 -9.45 2.38 -5.88
CA VAL A 422 -8.02 2.20 -6.21
C VAL A 422 -7.10 2.84 -5.16
N ASN A 423 -7.49 3.96 -4.58
CA ASN A 423 -6.69 4.69 -3.58
C ASN A 423 -6.90 4.16 -2.16
N ASP A 424 -8.01 3.47 -1.94
CA ASP A 424 -8.42 2.95 -0.65
C ASP A 424 -8.45 1.42 -0.70
N SER A 425 -7.60 0.78 0.10
CA SER A 425 -7.40 -0.67 0.06
C SER A 425 -8.51 -1.48 0.75
N VAL A 426 -9.45 -0.83 1.43
CA VAL A 426 -10.57 -1.46 2.15
C VAL A 426 -11.88 -1.30 1.41
N LEU A 427 -11.96 -0.31 0.50
CA LEU A 427 -13.18 0.03 -0.18
C LEU A 427 -13.22 -0.51 -1.61
N ASP A 428 -14.31 -1.17 -1.96
CA ASP A 428 -14.65 -1.53 -3.33
C ASP A 428 -15.75 -0.62 -3.84
N VAL A 429 -15.68 -0.29 -5.13
CA VAL A 429 -16.69 0.53 -5.79
C VAL A 429 -17.34 -0.28 -6.90
N GLU A 430 -18.64 -0.47 -6.79
CA GLU A 430 -19.42 -1.20 -7.78
C GLU A 430 -20.51 -0.32 -8.40
N PHE A 431 -20.73 -0.48 -9.69
CA PHE A 431 -21.81 0.19 -10.41
C PHE A 431 -22.80 -0.86 -10.94
N HIS A 432 -24.08 -0.65 -10.65
CA HIS A 432 -25.13 -1.58 -11.04
C HIS A 432 -26.24 -0.88 -11.84
N ASP A 433 -26.82 -1.63 -12.79
CA ASP A 433 -28.06 -1.22 -13.44
C ASP A 433 -29.22 -1.36 -12.45
N ILE A 434 -30.04 -0.34 -12.29
CA ILE A 434 -31.28 -0.39 -11.52
C ILE A 434 -32.50 -0.15 -12.42
N PRO A 435 -33.72 -0.52 -12.00
CA PRO A 435 -34.91 -0.30 -12.76
C PRO A 435 -35.06 1.16 -13.18
N SER A 436 -35.64 1.37 -14.39
CA SER A 436 -35.95 2.71 -14.87
C SER A 436 -36.96 3.38 -13.94
N ASN A 437 -36.86 4.71 -13.80
CA ASN A 437 -37.81 5.48 -13.01
C ASN A 437 -39.22 5.36 -13.61
N PRO A 438 -40.20 4.80 -12.87
CA PRO A 438 -41.54 4.54 -13.41
C PRO A 438 -42.29 5.81 -13.79
N GLY A 439 -41.95 6.97 -13.21
CA GLY A 439 -42.64 8.23 -13.48
C GLY A 439 -42.23 8.93 -14.77
N ASN A 440 -40.99 8.75 -15.24
CA ASN A 440 -40.46 9.47 -16.40
C ASN A 440 -39.68 8.61 -17.40
N GLY A 441 -39.54 7.30 -17.13
CA GLY A 441 -38.88 6.35 -18.02
C GLY A 441 -37.34 6.54 -18.15
N LEU A 442 -36.72 7.31 -17.26
CA LEU A 442 -35.27 7.49 -17.25
C LEU A 442 -34.57 6.21 -16.79
N LEU A 443 -33.45 5.92 -17.42
CA LEU A 443 -32.57 4.79 -17.04
C LEU A 443 -31.93 5.06 -15.70
N GLY A 444 -31.82 4.03 -14.86
CA GLY A 444 -31.21 4.12 -13.52
C GLY A 444 -29.85 3.42 -13.44
N GLN A 445 -28.99 3.99 -12.64
CA GLN A 445 -27.71 3.41 -12.21
C GLN A 445 -27.56 3.62 -10.71
N SER A 446 -27.03 2.63 -9.99
CA SER A 446 -26.52 2.81 -8.64
C SER A 446 -25.00 2.70 -8.60
N VAL A 447 -24.40 3.38 -7.66
CA VAL A 447 -23.01 3.18 -7.26
C VAL A 447 -22.99 2.84 -5.78
N THR A 448 -22.28 1.78 -5.45
CA THR A 448 -22.19 1.25 -4.11
C THR A 448 -20.73 1.26 -3.67
N LEU A 449 -20.49 1.78 -2.48
CA LEU A 449 -19.22 1.73 -1.80
C LEU A 449 -19.28 0.60 -0.76
N LEU A 450 -18.41 -0.38 -0.90
CA LEU A 450 -18.38 -1.59 -0.08
C LEU A 450 -17.11 -1.65 0.77
N SER A 451 -17.24 -2.17 1.98
CA SER A 451 -16.10 -2.59 2.80
C SER A 451 -16.25 -4.09 3.07
N GLY A 452 -15.54 -4.92 2.30
CA GLY A 452 -15.81 -6.37 2.25
C GLY A 452 -17.27 -6.64 1.81
N PRO A 453 -18.05 -7.44 2.54
CA PRO A 453 -19.45 -7.73 2.21
C PRO A 453 -20.43 -6.61 2.65
N ILE A 454 -19.96 -5.56 3.33
CA ILE A 454 -20.81 -4.53 3.94
C ILE A 454 -20.95 -3.33 3.01
N THR A 455 -22.18 -3.00 2.62
CA THR A 455 -22.49 -1.75 1.94
C THR A 455 -22.37 -0.57 2.91
N LYS A 456 -21.48 0.38 2.61
CA LYS A 456 -21.29 1.60 3.41
C LYS A 456 -22.14 2.76 2.89
N ILE A 457 -22.11 2.98 1.60
CA ILE A 457 -22.85 4.06 0.94
C ILE A 457 -23.39 3.52 -0.38
N GLU A 458 -24.64 3.80 -0.67
CA GLU A 458 -25.25 3.56 -1.98
C GLU A 458 -25.92 4.83 -2.48
N ARG A 459 -25.66 5.21 -3.73
CA ARG A 459 -26.29 6.36 -4.37
C ARG A 459 -26.78 5.99 -5.76
N GLN A 460 -27.99 6.44 -6.04
CA GLN A 460 -28.65 6.21 -7.33
C GLN A 460 -28.64 7.48 -8.18
N GLY A 461 -28.66 7.30 -9.48
CA GLY A 461 -28.77 8.38 -10.45
C GLY A 461 -29.63 7.96 -11.63
N PHE A 462 -30.35 8.91 -12.19
CA PHE A 462 -31.21 8.68 -13.32
C PHE A 462 -30.86 9.61 -14.49
N GLY A 463 -31.13 9.16 -15.72
CA GLY A 463 -30.81 9.94 -16.90
C GLY A 463 -31.32 9.30 -18.20
N ARG A 464 -31.30 10.07 -19.30
CA ARG A 464 -31.74 9.60 -20.64
C ARG A 464 -30.84 8.48 -21.19
N SER A 465 -29.66 8.32 -20.69
CA SER A 465 -28.72 7.23 -21.02
C SER A 465 -28.08 6.65 -19.76
N LYS A 466 -27.64 5.40 -19.86
CA LYS A 466 -26.87 4.76 -18.76
C LYS A 466 -25.65 5.58 -18.35
N ALA A 467 -24.97 6.21 -19.30
CA ALA A 467 -23.81 7.04 -19.03
C ALA A 467 -24.16 8.25 -18.16
N ILE A 468 -25.26 8.96 -18.47
CA ILE A 468 -25.73 10.11 -17.69
C ILE A 468 -26.22 9.64 -16.31
N ALA A 469 -26.99 8.55 -16.24
CA ALA A 469 -27.41 7.97 -14.96
C ALA A 469 -26.22 7.62 -14.06
N LYS A 470 -25.19 7.00 -14.64
CA LYS A 470 -23.95 6.67 -13.94
C LYS A 470 -23.19 7.92 -13.44
N GLN A 471 -23.16 8.99 -14.24
CA GLN A 471 -22.56 10.26 -13.83
C GLN A 471 -23.32 10.91 -12.67
N CYS A 472 -24.67 10.89 -12.71
CA CYS A 472 -25.49 11.40 -11.60
C CYS A 472 -25.28 10.60 -10.32
N ALA A 473 -25.26 9.27 -10.39
CA ALA A 473 -24.97 8.42 -9.24
C ALA A 473 -23.58 8.72 -8.66
N ALA A 474 -22.56 8.81 -9.53
CA ALA A 474 -21.19 9.11 -9.12
C ALA A 474 -21.05 10.50 -8.49
N MET A 475 -21.73 11.53 -9.03
CA MET A 475 -21.73 12.88 -8.44
C MET A 475 -22.32 12.89 -7.02
N ARG A 476 -23.41 12.17 -6.80
CA ARG A 476 -24.01 12.01 -5.46
C ARG A 476 -23.09 11.28 -4.52
N MET A 477 -22.38 10.25 -5.01
CA MET A 477 -21.38 9.54 -4.23
C MET A 477 -20.23 10.46 -3.83
N VAL A 478 -19.71 11.31 -4.74
CA VAL A 478 -18.66 12.28 -4.43
C VAL A 478 -19.12 13.25 -3.33
N VAL A 479 -20.32 13.78 -3.44
CA VAL A 479 -20.89 14.72 -2.45
C VAL A 479 -20.93 14.07 -1.06
N GLU A 480 -21.45 12.87 -0.98
CA GLU A 480 -21.59 12.12 0.28
C GLU A 480 -20.25 11.69 0.86
N TYR A 481 -19.40 11.07 0.04
CA TYR A 481 -18.14 10.50 0.50
C TYR A 481 -17.17 11.55 1.03
N TYR A 482 -17.17 12.75 0.42
CA TYR A 482 -16.30 13.85 0.86
C TYR A 482 -17.01 14.87 1.75
N ASP A 483 -18.23 14.58 2.19
CA ASP A 483 -19.03 15.50 3.01
C ASP A 483 -19.07 16.92 2.41
N VAL A 484 -19.38 17.01 1.12
CA VAL A 484 -19.40 18.29 0.40
C VAL A 484 -20.64 19.10 0.82
N PRO A 485 -20.48 20.31 1.36
CA PRO A 485 -21.60 21.12 1.79
C PRO A 485 -22.58 21.45 0.65
N ASP A 486 -23.87 21.48 0.93
CA ASP A 486 -24.92 21.78 -0.05
C ASP A 486 -24.65 23.06 -0.83
N GLY A 487 -24.17 24.10 -0.17
CA GLY A 487 -23.80 25.37 -0.82
C GLY A 487 -22.72 25.22 -1.88
N VAL A 488 -21.73 24.32 -1.65
CA VAL A 488 -20.68 23.98 -2.63
C VAL A 488 -21.26 23.17 -3.78
N GLY A 489 -22.13 22.19 -3.50
CA GLY A 489 -22.83 21.41 -4.52
C GLY A 489 -23.65 22.28 -5.48
N VAL A 490 -24.36 23.27 -4.96
CA VAL A 490 -25.13 24.23 -5.75
C VAL A 490 -24.20 25.18 -6.52
N ALA A 491 -23.23 25.80 -5.87
CA ALA A 491 -22.32 26.77 -6.48
C ALA A 491 -21.40 26.17 -7.55
N SER A 492 -21.15 24.87 -7.51
CA SER A 492 -20.35 24.17 -8.50
C SER A 492 -21.08 23.85 -9.80
N GLY A 493 -22.42 23.83 -9.78
CA GLY A 493 -23.27 23.40 -10.91
C GLY A 493 -23.59 21.91 -10.92
N VAL A 494 -23.07 21.10 -10.00
CA VAL A 494 -23.35 19.64 -9.90
C VAL A 494 -24.82 19.39 -9.61
N ALA A 495 -25.42 20.12 -8.67
CA ALA A 495 -26.84 20.01 -8.36
C ALA A 495 -27.73 20.35 -9.58
N SER A 496 -27.34 21.39 -10.35
CA SER A 496 -28.03 21.77 -11.60
C SER A 496 -27.91 20.67 -12.66
N PHE A 497 -26.72 20.09 -12.84
CA PHE A 497 -26.52 18.98 -13.77
C PHE A 497 -27.44 17.79 -13.45
N ILE A 498 -27.45 17.36 -12.19
CA ILE A 498 -28.28 16.24 -11.72
C ILE A 498 -29.76 16.56 -11.95
N SER A 499 -30.23 17.74 -11.55
CA SER A 499 -31.62 18.16 -11.71
C SER A 499 -32.05 18.18 -13.20
N GLN A 500 -31.21 18.72 -14.08
CA GLN A 500 -31.47 18.71 -15.53
C GLN A 500 -31.51 17.30 -16.12
N ALA A 501 -30.59 16.44 -15.72
CA ALA A 501 -30.50 15.06 -16.18
C ALA A 501 -31.79 14.28 -15.82
N GLU A 502 -32.35 14.54 -14.64
CA GLU A 502 -33.49 13.83 -14.07
C GLU A 502 -34.85 14.48 -14.39
N SER A 503 -34.90 15.78 -14.70
CA SER A 503 -36.14 16.48 -15.07
C SER A 503 -36.53 16.34 -16.54
N SER A 504 -35.59 15.97 -17.41
CA SER A 504 -35.81 15.99 -18.87
C SER A 504 -36.56 14.78 -19.43
N GLY A 505 -37.45 14.19 -18.65
CA GLY A 505 -38.30 13.06 -19.05
C GLY A 505 -39.47 13.37 -20.03
N SER A 506 -39.72 14.64 -20.34
CA SER A 506 -40.89 15.03 -21.14
C SER A 506 -40.51 15.78 -22.43
N GLN A 507 -39.99 15.10 -23.41
CA GLN A 507 -40.19 15.43 -24.81
C GLN A 507 -39.80 14.26 -25.72
N LYS A 508 -40.77 13.53 -26.19
CA LYS A 508 -40.67 12.74 -27.41
C LYS A 508 -40.44 13.72 -28.58
N GLN A 509 -39.20 13.85 -29.01
CA GLN A 509 -38.93 14.25 -30.37
C GLN A 509 -38.25 13.10 -31.11
N ALA A 510 -39.11 12.41 -31.84
CA ALA A 510 -38.72 11.55 -32.92
C ALA A 510 -38.17 12.40 -34.06
N ASN A 511 -36.87 12.64 -34.10
CA ASN A 511 -36.21 12.94 -35.35
C ASN A 511 -35.51 11.66 -35.82
N LYS A 512 -36.23 10.87 -36.57
CA LYS A 512 -35.68 9.83 -37.43
C LYS A 512 -34.92 10.50 -38.57
N THR A 513 -33.66 10.76 -38.40
CA THR A 513 -32.72 10.85 -39.52
C THR A 513 -32.51 9.43 -40.04
N PRO A 514 -32.63 9.16 -41.34
CA PRO A 514 -32.43 7.82 -41.85
C PRO A 514 -30.99 7.43 -41.64
N VAL A 515 -30.80 6.41 -40.81
CA VAL A 515 -29.49 5.79 -40.57
C VAL A 515 -29.04 5.18 -41.92
N LYS A 516 -28.11 5.85 -42.60
CA LYS A 516 -27.29 5.22 -43.61
C LYS A 516 -26.68 3.96 -42.98
N LYS A 517 -26.84 2.82 -43.63
CA LYS A 517 -26.18 1.56 -43.26
C LYS A 517 -24.67 1.85 -43.12
N GLY A 518 -24.23 2.14 -41.92
CA GLY A 518 -22.83 2.34 -41.64
C GLY A 518 -22.16 0.97 -41.58
N PHE A 519 -21.32 0.72 -42.55
CA PHE A 519 -20.39 -0.41 -42.51
C PHE A 519 -19.49 -0.29 -41.29
N LEU A 520 -19.16 -1.43 -40.69
CA LEU A 520 -18.16 -1.50 -39.63
C LEU A 520 -16.80 -1.27 -40.28
N GLU A 521 -16.15 -0.15 -39.99
CA GLU A 521 -14.78 0.09 -40.39
C GLU A 521 -13.82 -0.49 -39.36
N MET A 522 -12.68 -1.04 -39.83
CA MET A 522 -11.65 -1.53 -38.92
C MET A 522 -11.09 -0.37 -38.10
N PRO A 523 -11.09 -0.47 -36.75
CA PRO A 523 -10.63 0.62 -35.91
C PRO A 523 -9.11 0.79 -36.01
N SER A 524 -8.67 2.00 -36.35
CA SER A 524 -7.24 2.36 -36.43
C SER A 524 -6.55 2.33 -35.06
N ASP A 525 -7.31 2.50 -33.97
CA ASP A 525 -6.85 2.46 -32.57
C ASP A 525 -6.75 1.04 -32.00
N GLY A 526 -7.15 0.02 -32.75
CA GLY A 526 -7.14 -1.38 -32.34
C GLY A 526 -8.20 -1.76 -31.30
N ASN A 527 -9.25 -0.93 -31.09
CA ASN A 527 -10.36 -1.23 -30.20
C ASN A 527 -11.43 -2.10 -30.87
N PHE A 528 -11.07 -3.31 -31.27
CA PHE A 528 -11.97 -4.23 -31.98
C PHE A 528 -13.18 -4.67 -31.15
N LYS A 529 -12.99 -4.91 -29.85
CA LYS A 529 -14.10 -5.27 -28.94
C LYS A 529 -15.14 -4.15 -28.84
N GLY A 530 -14.69 -2.92 -28.59
CA GLY A 530 -15.58 -1.76 -28.52
C GLY A 530 -16.38 -1.55 -29.79
N LYS A 531 -15.73 -1.68 -30.95
CA LYS A 531 -16.36 -1.54 -32.27
C LYS A 531 -17.37 -2.64 -32.54
N MET A 532 -17.08 -3.89 -32.15
CA MET A 532 -18.03 -5.01 -32.29
C MET A 532 -19.25 -4.83 -31.40
N LEU A 533 -19.08 -4.38 -30.18
CA LEU A 533 -20.18 -4.10 -29.26
C LEU A 533 -21.06 -2.93 -29.76
N GLU A 534 -20.46 -1.90 -30.33
CA GLU A 534 -21.18 -0.79 -30.99
C GLU A 534 -22.05 -1.29 -32.17
N PHE A 535 -21.49 -2.19 -33.00
CA PHE A 535 -22.20 -2.86 -34.07
C PHE A 535 -23.38 -3.68 -33.54
N CYS A 536 -23.18 -4.49 -32.50
CA CYS A 536 -24.26 -5.27 -31.88
C CYS A 536 -25.38 -4.38 -31.37
N GLN A 537 -25.05 -3.28 -30.70
CA GLN A 537 -26.01 -2.29 -30.23
C GLN A 537 -26.82 -1.67 -31.39
N LYS A 538 -26.12 -1.20 -32.44
CA LYS A 538 -26.77 -0.59 -33.60
C LYS A 538 -27.63 -1.58 -34.39
N SER A 539 -27.23 -2.83 -34.44
CA SER A 539 -27.94 -3.91 -35.13
C SER A 539 -29.01 -4.60 -34.30
N LYS A 540 -29.13 -4.24 -33.00
CA LYS A 540 -30.01 -4.86 -32.00
C LYS A 540 -29.85 -6.37 -31.89
N VAL A 541 -28.62 -6.83 -31.91
CA VAL A 541 -28.25 -8.25 -31.73
C VAL A 541 -27.42 -8.45 -30.47
N SER A 542 -27.46 -9.67 -29.95
CA SER A 542 -26.69 -10.02 -28.75
C SER A 542 -25.20 -9.92 -28.99
N ALA A 543 -24.44 -9.51 -27.97
CA ALA A 543 -22.98 -9.49 -28.01
C ALA A 543 -22.41 -10.92 -28.21
N PRO A 544 -21.20 -11.05 -28.80
CA PRO A 544 -20.52 -12.34 -28.90
C PRO A 544 -20.35 -13.00 -27.53
N LYS A 545 -20.61 -14.31 -27.47
CA LYS A 545 -20.30 -15.11 -26.28
C LYS A 545 -18.82 -15.50 -26.30
N ALA A 546 -18.14 -15.28 -25.20
CA ALA A 546 -16.71 -15.60 -25.08
C ALA A 546 -16.51 -16.80 -24.16
N VAL A 547 -15.67 -17.74 -24.60
CA VAL A 547 -15.16 -18.84 -23.78
C VAL A 547 -13.65 -18.66 -23.66
N VAL A 548 -13.17 -18.51 -22.45
CA VAL A 548 -11.74 -18.33 -22.15
C VAL A 548 -11.17 -19.67 -21.72
N ARG A 549 -10.06 -20.08 -22.34
CA ARG A 549 -9.30 -21.28 -21.96
C ARG A 549 -7.86 -20.87 -21.68
N LYS A 550 -7.30 -21.41 -20.61
CA LYS A 550 -5.88 -21.28 -20.29
C LYS A 550 -5.20 -22.58 -20.69
N VAL A 551 -4.18 -22.49 -21.53
CA VAL A 551 -3.35 -23.62 -21.93
C VAL A 551 -1.97 -23.40 -21.31
N GLU A 552 -1.51 -24.35 -20.53
CA GLU A 552 -0.19 -24.33 -19.90
C GLU A 552 0.69 -25.36 -20.63
N GLU A 553 1.69 -24.87 -21.37
CA GLU A 553 2.75 -25.71 -21.95
C GLU A 553 4.10 -25.28 -21.35
N GLY A 554 4.54 -26.00 -20.31
CA GLY A 554 5.82 -25.72 -19.62
C GLY A 554 5.84 -24.37 -18.92
N VAL A 555 6.82 -23.52 -19.20
CA VAL A 555 7.01 -22.19 -18.58
C VAL A 555 6.12 -21.11 -19.21
N ASN A 556 5.51 -21.37 -20.36
CA ASN A 556 4.70 -20.41 -21.09
C ASN A 556 3.21 -20.62 -20.84
N VAL A 557 2.54 -19.56 -20.43
CA VAL A 557 1.08 -19.52 -20.28
C VAL A 557 0.51 -18.86 -21.53
N GLU A 558 -0.27 -19.60 -22.32
CA GLU A 558 -1.02 -19.06 -23.44
C GLU A 558 -2.51 -19.01 -23.10
N HIS A 559 -3.14 -17.87 -23.35
CA HIS A 559 -4.59 -17.71 -23.23
C HIS A 559 -5.24 -17.85 -24.59
N SER A 560 -6.27 -18.70 -24.68
CA SER A 560 -7.11 -18.84 -25.88
C SER A 560 -8.52 -18.35 -25.59
N ILE A 561 -9.04 -17.48 -26.45
CA ILE A 561 -10.42 -17.00 -26.40
C ILE A 561 -11.13 -17.42 -27.66
N GLU A 562 -12.26 -18.08 -27.47
CA GLU A 562 -13.18 -18.42 -28.56
C GLU A 562 -14.44 -17.56 -28.42
N LEU A 563 -14.75 -16.81 -29.49
CA LEU A 563 -15.96 -15.98 -29.58
C LEU A 563 -16.98 -16.68 -30.48
N THR A 564 -18.21 -16.81 -30.01
CA THR A 564 -19.34 -17.27 -30.83
C THR A 564 -20.34 -16.13 -31.00
N PHE A 565 -20.68 -15.83 -32.24
CA PHE A 565 -21.58 -14.74 -32.58
C PHE A 565 -22.59 -15.17 -33.62
N SER A 566 -23.89 -14.95 -33.37
CA SER A 566 -24.99 -15.26 -34.28
C SER A 566 -25.55 -13.99 -34.88
N PHE A 567 -25.56 -13.90 -36.22
CA PHE A 567 -26.07 -12.77 -36.95
C PHE A 567 -26.74 -13.21 -38.27
N LYS A 568 -27.99 -12.83 -38.52
CA LYS A 568 -28.75 -13.16 -39.74
C LYS A 568 -28.68 -14.66 -40.11
N GLU A 569 -29.12 -15.50 -39.21
CA GLU A 569 -29.14 -16.97 -39.35
C GLU A 569 -27.76 -17.66 -39.52
N LYS A 570 -26.69 -16.92 -39.46
CA LYS A 570 -25.31 -17.47 -39.46
C LYS A 570 -24.70 -17.39 -38.06
N THR A 571 -24.09 -18.45 -37.64
CA THR A 571 -23.26 -18.47 -36.42
C THR A 571 -21.80 -18.48 -36.85
N LEU A 572 -21.05 -17.51 -36.38
CA LEU A 572 -19.62 -17.35 -36.64
C LEU A 572 -18.85 -17.64 -35.35
N THR A 573 -17.73 -18.33 -35.50
CA THR A 573 -16.78 -18.53 -34.43
C THR A 573 -15.44 -17.90 -34.81
N ALA A 574 -14.78 -17.27 -33.84
CA ALA A 574 -13.44 -16.72 -34.03
C ALA A 574 -12.61 -17.01 -32.81
N GLN A 575 -11.35 -17.35 -33.03
CA GLN A 575 -10.40 -17.65 -31.97
C GLN A 575 -9.25 -16.66 -31.96
N GLY A 576 -8.76 -16.35 -30.75
CA GLY A 576 -7.55 -15.57 -30.57
C GLY A 576 -6.69 -16.18 -29.48
N LYS A 577 -5.39 -16.19 -29.69
CA LYS A 577 -4.41 -16.68 -28.74
C LYS A 577 -3.41 -15.58 -28.40
N GLY A 578 -2.95 -15.54 -27.15
CA GLY A 578 -1.97 -14.54 -26.75
C GLY A 578 -1.44 -14.77 -25.34
N SER A 579 -0.35 -14.13 -25.02
CA SER A 579 0.30 -14.21 -23.70
C SER A 579 -0.52 -13.60 -22.56
N THR A 580 -1.55 -12.85 -22.88
CA THR A 580 -2.53 -12.28 -21.91
C THR A 580 -3.94 -12.44 -22.43
N ILE A 581 -4.92 -12.48 -21.52
CA ILE A 581 -6.35 -12.51 -21.87
C ILE A 581 -6.72 -11.35 -22.80
N LYS A 582 -6.21 -10.14 -22.54
CA LYS A 582 -6.45 -8.95 -23.40
C LYS A 582 -5.88 -9.11 -24.81
N ALA A 583 -4.69 -9.69 -24.94
CA ALA A 583 -4.07 -9.93 -26.25
C ALA A 583 -4.87 -10.98 -27.05
N ALA A 584 -5.25 -12.08 -26.42
CA ALA A 584 -6.09 -13.11 -27.01
C ALA A 584 -7.47 -12.56 -27.43
N GLU A 585 -8.10 -11.76 -26.56
CA GLU A 585 -9.39 -11.11 -26.81
C GLU A 585 -9.31 -10.15 -28.00
N LYS A 586 -8.26 -9.33 -28.07
CA LYS A 586 -8.05 -8.40 -29.20
C LYS A 586 -7.95 -9.14 -30.55
N ILE A 587 -7.23 -10.26 -30.58
CA ILE A 587 -7.08 -11.10 -31.78
C ILE A 587 -8.41 -11.75 -32.14
N ALA A 588 -9.14 -12.32 -31.17
CA ALA A 588 -10.43 -12.97 -31.39
C ALA A 588 -11.48 -11.99 -31.98
N TYR A 589 -11.59 -10.79 -31.40
CA TYR A 589 -12.52 -9.77 -31.92
C TYR A 589 -12.12 -9.25 -33.29
N LYS A 590 -10.82 -9.10 -33.57
CA LYS A 590 -10.32 -8.75 -34.91
C LYS A 590 -10.73 -9.79 -35.94
N SER A 591 -10.47 -11.07 -35.64
CA SER A 591 -10.83 -12.20 -36.51
C SER A 591 -12.34 -12.31 -36.72
N LEU A 592 -13.15 -12.06 -35.68
CA LEU A 592 -14.61 -12.08 -35.78
C LEU A 592 -15.13 -10.96 -36.71
N ILE A 593 -14.60 -9.74 -36.61
CA ILE A 593 -14.96 -8.62 -37.49
C ILE A 593 -14.57 -8.94 -38.94
N GLN A 594 -13.37 -9.48 -39.19
CA GLN A 594 -12.95 -9.88 -40.51
C GLN A 594 -13.81 -11.00 -41.12
N SER A 595 -14.29 -11.93 -40.30
CA SER A 595 -15.19 -12.99 -40.73
C SER A 595 -16.62 -12.47 -41.04
N LEU A 596 -17.06 -11.45 -40.32
CA LEU A 596 -18.37 -10.79 -40.56
C LEU A 596 -18.35 -9.92 -41.81
N PHE A 597 -17.24 -9.31 -42.12
CA PHE A 597 -17.04 -8.35 -43.20
C PHE A 597 -15.75 -8.64 -43.95
N PRO A 598 -15.75 -9.67 -44.82
CA PRO A 598 -14.52 -10.09 -45.55
C PRO A 598 -13.96 -9.01 -46.50
N GLU A 599 -14.72 -7.97 -46.80
CA GLU A 599 -14.34 -6.87 -47.70
C GLU A 599 -13.70 -5.68 -46.96
N ILE A 600 -13.54 -5.78 -45.64
CA ILE A 600 -12.86 -4.81 -44.79
C ILE A 600 -11.53 -5.38 -44.29
#